data_91c38ffcc2afbd4908ef61e51e26da32
#
_entry.id   91c38ffcc2afbd4908ef61e51e26da32
#
_cell.length_a   1.000
_cell.length_b   1.000
_cell.length_c   1.000
_cell.angle_alpha   90.00
_cell.angle_beta   90.00
_cell.angle_gamma   90.00
#
_symmetry.space_group_name_H-M   'P 1'
#
loop_
_entity.id
_entity.type
_entity.pdbx_description
1 polymer ?
#
loop_
_entity_poly.entity_id
_entity_poly.type
_entity_poly.pdbx_seq_one_letter_code
_entity_poly.pdbx_strand_id
1 'polypeptide(L)'
;NAQTIGWDAKGQFPPYDGQLRLQAWAHVAGGAHMVEYWHWHSLHYGQETYWKGLLGHDLEPNRVYEEATRIGAEFKRLGPRLAGLMPRNRVAILHSADSHFGLQFMPIADRVSYLTIEDQLHKALYRLNVGADFVFAEEADFAGYDVLVVPPLYVASDALLERIAAFARSGGHVLLTLKSGFTNE
;
A
#
# COMPACT_ATOMS: atom_id res chain seq x y z
N ASN A 1 -5.00 13.30 -6.85
CA ASN A 1 -5.29 14.69 -7.16
C ASN A 1 -4.62 15.60 -6.13
N ALA A 2 -3.72 16.49 -6.59
CA ALA A 2 -2.90 17.31 -5.69
C ALA A 2 -3.70 18.28 -4.82
N GLN A 3 -4.86 18.71 -5.24
CA GLN A 3 -5.72 19.62 -4.47
C GLN A 3 -6.91 18.92 -3.80
N THR A 4 -7.00 17.59 -3.89
CA THR A 4 -8.09 16.83 -3.27
C THR A 4 -7.51 15.59 -2.61
N ILE A 5 -7.42 15.60 -1.30
CA ILE A 5 -6.86 14.49 -0.51
C ILE A 5 -7.92 13.47 -0.12
N GLY A 6 -9.14 13.93 0.10
CA GLY A 6 -10.24 13.06 0.46
C GLY A 6 -11.50 13.41 -0.31
N TRP A 7 -12.34 12.41 -0.49
CA TRP A 7 -13.64 12.51 -1.14
C TRP A 7 -14.65 11.66 -0.40
N ASP A 8 -15.79 12.25 -0.13
CA ASP A 8 -16.98 11.54 0.34
C ASP A 8 -18.24 12.15 -0.25
N ALA A 9 -19.41 11.67 0.18
CA ALA A 9 -20.71 12.19 -0.26
C ALA A 9 -20.95 13.67 0.12
N LYS A 10 -20.10 14.26 0.97
CA LYS A 10 -20.23 15.64 1.45
C LYS A 10 -19.33 16.62 0.70
N GLY A 11 -18.32 16.13 -0.01
CA GLY A 11 -17.42 17.00 -0.78
C GLY A 11 -16.01 16.50 -0.96
N GLN A 12 -15.19 17.37 -1.50
CA GLN A 12 -13.76 17.18 -1.69
C GLN A 12 -12.99 17.94 -0.61
N PHE A 13 -11.98 17.31 -0.04
CA PHE A 13 -11.16 17.88 1.02
C PHE A 13 -9.82 18.32 0.45
N PRO A 14 -9.52 19.62 0.40
CA PRO A 14 -8.19 20.09 0.00
C PRO A 14 -7.14 19.72 1.06
N PRO A 15 -5.89 19.55 0.66
CA PRO A 15 -4.81 19.28 1.61
C PRO A 15 -4.56 20.46 2.55
N TYR A 16 -4.18 20.17 3.78
CA TYR A 16 -3.59 21.16 4.68
C TYR A 16 -2.14 21.45 4.28
N ASP A 17 -1.60 22.58 4.73
CA ASP A 17 -0.21 22.91 4.49
C ASP A 17 0.71 21.84 5.09
N GLY A 18 1.66 21.36 4.28
CA GLY A 18 2.55 20.27 4.65
C GLY A 18 2.00 18.85 4.45
N GLN A 19 0.72 18.71 4.15
CA GLN A 19 0.10 17.38 4.00
C GLN A 19 0.56 16.66 2.73
N LEU A 20 0.69 17.35 1.60
CA LEU A 20 1.25 16.76 0.37
C LEU A 20 2.70 16.33 0.60
N ARG A 21 3.47 17.18 1.27
CA ARG A 21 4.86 16.88 1.60
C ARG A 21 4.97 15.65 2.50
N LEU A 22 4.16 15.55 3.54
CA LEU A 22 4.11 14.38 4.42
C LEU A 22 3.78 13.11 3.63
N GLN A 23 2.77 13.16 2.76
CA GLN A 23 2.39 12.01 1.92
C GLN A 23 3.51 11.61 0.96
N ALA A 24 4.10 12.57 0.25
CA ALA A 24 5.19 12.29 -0.69
C ALA A 24 6.37 11.59 0.02
N TRP A 25 6.78 12.10 1.17
CA TRP A 25 7.88 11.51 1.93
C TRP A 25 7.51 10.19 2.60
N ALA A 26 6.25 10.00 3.00
CA ALA A 26 5.77 8.71 3.50
C ALA A 26 5.84 7.62 2.42
N HIS A 27 5.46 7.93 1.18
CA HIS A 27 5.59 7.01 0.06
C HIS A 27 7.06 6.67 -0.24
N VAL A 28 7.94 7.66 -0.26
CA VAL A 28 9.39 7.43 -0.46
C VAL A 28 9.97 6.61 0.68
N ALA A 29 9.59 6.88 1.93
CA ALA A 29 10.02 6.09 3.09
C ALA A 29 9.49 4.64 3.03
N GLY A 30 8.33 4.42 2.40
CA GLY A 30 7.78 3.10 2.13
C GLY A 30 8.36 2.41 0.88
N GLY A 31 9.36 2.99 0.23
CA GLY A 31 10.05 2.38 -0.92
C GLY A 31 9.59 2.88 -2.29
N ALA A 32 8.71 3.87 -2.38
CA ALA A 32 8.34 4.44 -3.67
C ALA A 32 9.52 5.18 -4.32
N HIS A 33 9.76 4.93 -5.59
CA HIS A 33 10.82 5.57 -6.37
C HIS A 33 10.31 6.75 -7.20
N MET A 34 9.01 6.94 -7.25
CA MET A 34 8.36 8.02 -7.97
C MET A 34 7.12 8.50 -7.20
N VAL A 35 6.91 9.81 -7.22
CA VAL A 35 5.67 10.43 -6.75
C VAL A 35 5.13 11.25 -7.90
N GLU A 36 3.91 10.96 -8.29
CA GLU A 36 3.24 11.59 -9.42
C GLU A 36 1.94 12.24 -8.96
N TYR A 37 1.74 13.51 -9.35
CA TYR A 37 0.52 14.24 -9.04
C TYR A 37 -0.43 14.27 -10.22
N TRP A 38 -1.64 13.84 -10.01
CA TRP A 38 -2.74 14.04 -10.93
C TRP A 38 -3.41 15.39 -10.59
N HIS A 39 -3.42 16.37 -11.43
CA HIS A 39 -2.77 16.59 -12.69
C HIS A 39 -2.24 18.03 -12.76
N TRP A 40 -1.72 18.50 -13.92
CA TRP A 40 -1.03 19.78 -14.00
C TRP A 40 -1.91 20.97 -13.62
N HIS A 41 -3.08 21.09 -14.23
CA HIS A 41 -4.02 22.16 -13.93
C HIS A 41 -5.43 21.63 -13.70
N SER A 42 -6.26 22.42 -13.03
CA SER A 42 -7.67 22.10 -12.83
C SER A 42 -8.41 22.03 -14.16
N LEU A 43 -9.32 21.06 -14.29
CA LEU A 43 -10.02 20.80 -15.55
C LEU A 43 -11.08 21.88 -15.83
N HIS A 44 -11.10 22.36 -17.09
CA HIS A 44 -12.05 23.34 -17.59
C HIS A 44 -13.14 22.72 -18.47
N TYR A 45 -12.98 21.48 -18.89
CA TYR A 45 -13.80 20.81 -19.89
C TYR A 45 -14.31 19.46 -19.42
N GLY A 46 -15.42 19.02 -20.01
CA GLY A 46 -15.96 17.69 -19.76
C GLY A 46 -16.70 17.58 -18.44
N GLN A 47 -16.91 16.36 -17.99
CA GLN A 47 -17.70 16.07 -16.80
C GLN A 47 -16.95 16.29 -15.49
N GLU A 48 -15.61 16.35 -15.54
CA GLU A 48 -14.75 16.42 -14.37
C GLU A 48 -14.18 17.84 -14.13
N THR A 49 -14.92 18.87 -14.47
CA THR A 49 -14.49 20.27 -14.29
C THR A 49 -14.24 20.66 -12.83
N TYR A 50 -14.70 19.87 -11.88
CA TYR A 50 -14.41 20.04 -10.45
C TYR A 50 -13.09 19.38 -10.00
N TRP A 51 -12.47 18.55 -10.82
CA TRP A 51 -11.17 17.98 -10.52
C TRP A 51 -10.07 19.03 -10.58
N LYS A 52 -9.27 19.08 -9.51
CA LYS A 52 -8.23 20.10 -9.31
C LYS A 52 -6.85 19.52 -9.52
N GLY A 53 -6.05 20.23 -10.31
CA GLY A 53 -4.64 19.95 -10.51
C GLY A 53 -3.72 20.69 -9.54
N LEU A 54 -2.46 20.80 -9.89
CA LEU A 54 -1.49 21.64 -9.17
C LEU A 54 -1.85 23.11 -9.29
N LEU A 55 -2.17 23.56 -10.49
CA LEU A 55 -2.70 24.90 -10.73
C LEU A 55 -4.22 24.92 -10.50
N GLY A 56 -4.74 26.05 -10.03
CA GLY A 56 -6.17 26.30 -9.89
C GLY A 56 -6.90 26.42 -11.23
N HIS A 57 -8.20 26.74 -11.20
CA HIS A 57 -8.99 27.04 -12.41
C HIS A 57 -8.59 28.36 -13.05
N ASP A 58 -7.94 29.25 -12.31
CA ASP A 58 -7.30 30.47 -12.79
C ASP A 58 -5.98 30.24 -13.53
N LEU A 59 -5.48 29.01 -13.50
CA LEU A 59 -4.19 28.58 -14.07
C LEU A 59 -2.97 29.25 -13.41
N GLU A 60 -3.17 29.85 -12.26
CA GLU A 60 -2.12 30.54 -11.52
C GLU A 60 -1.53 29.65 -10.40
N PRO A 61 -0.27 29.88 -10.04
CA PRO A 61 0.33 29.24 -8.86
C PRO A 61 -0.44 29.55 -7.58
N ASN A 62 -0.59 28.54 -6.75
CA ASN A 62 -1.25 28.64 -5.46
C ASN A 62 -0.43 27.88 -4.40
N ARG A 63 -0.89 27.86 -3.13
CA ARG A 63 -0.18 27.21 -2.04
C ARG A 63 0.16 25.73 -2.29
N VAL A 64 -0.69 25.00 -3.03
CA VAL A 64 -0.48 23.58 -3.38
C VAL A 64 0.65 23.46 -4.41
N TYR A 65 0.67 24.35 -5.40
CA TYR A 65 1.75 24.43 -6.38
C TYR A 65 3.09 24.78 -5.71
N GLU A 66 3.08 25.70 -4.77
CA GLU A 66 4.29 26.07 -4.01
C GLU A 66 4.80 24.90 -3.16
N GLU A 67 3.89 24.17 -2.51
CA GLU A 67 4.26 22.97 -1.75
C GLU A 67 4.82 21.88 -2.66
N ALA A 68 4.21 21.60 -3.81
CA ALA A 68 4.71 20.64 -4.79
C ALA A 68 6.09 21.06 -5.33
N THR A 69 6.29 22.35 -5.59
CA THR A 69 7.60 22.89 -6.00
C THR A 69 8.68 22.65 -4.94
N ARG A 70 8.35 22.85 -3.66
CA ARG A 70 9.25 22.54 -2.53
C ARG A 70 9.59 21.06 -2.48
N ILE A 71 8.59 20.18 -2.62
CA ILE A 71 8.80 18.73 -2.66
C ILE A 71 9.74 18.34 -3.80
N GLY A 72 9.51 18.89 -4.99
CA GLY A 72 10.39 18.66 -6.16
C GLY A 72 11.83 19.10 -5.92
N ALA A 73 12.02 20.25 -5.30
CA ALA A 73 13.35 20.76 -4.94
C ALA A 73 14.03 19.85 -3.89
N GLU A 74 13.30 19.37 -2.91
CA GLU A 74 13.79 18.40 -1.92
C GLU A 74 14.19 17.08 -2.57
N PHE A 75 13.36 16.54 -3.45
CA PHE A 75 13.67 15.31 -4.19
C PHE A 75 14.89 15.47 -5.10
N LYS A 76 15.02 16.60 -5.79
CA LYS A 76 16.22 16.89 -6.59
C LYS A 76 17.49 16.91 -5.74
N ARG A 77 17.42 17.48 -4.54
CA ARG A 77 18.57 17.59 -3.62
C ARG A 77 18.92 16.26 -2.95
N LEU A 78 17.92 15.48 -2.53
CA LEU A 78 18.11 14.27 -1.73
C LEU A 78 18.10 12.99 -2.59
N GLY A 79 17.51 13.04 -3.78
CA GLY A 79 17.37 11.91 -4.69
C GLY A 79 18.66 11.12 -4.93
N PRO A 80 19.81 11.76 -5.19
CA PRO A 80 21.06 11.01 -5.39
C PRO A 80 21.49 10.16 -4.17
N ARG A 81 20.99 10.49 -2.98
CA ARG A 81 21.27 9.73 -1.75
C ARG A 81 20.21 8.66 -1.44
N LEU A 82 19.03 8.79 -2.02
CA LEU A 82 17.88 7.91 -1.77
C LEU A 82 17.64 6.93 -2.90
N ALA A 83 18.09 7.24 -4.11
CA ALA A 83 17.93 6.38 -5.27
C ALA A 83 18.54 5.01 -5.02
N GLY A 84 17.75 3.96 -5.26
CA GLY A 84 18.17 2.58 -5.07
C GLY A 84 18.15 2.07 -3.63
N LEU A 85 17.78 2.91 -2.66
CA LEU A 85 17.53 2.43 -1.30
C LEU A 85 16.19 1.69 -1.26
N MET A 86 16.20 0.54 -0.59
CA MET A 86 15.00 -0.26 -0.33
C MET A 86 14.82 -0.44 1.17
N PRO A 87 13.59 -0.43 1.68
CA PRO A 87 13.32 -0.86 3.06
C PRO A 87 13.89 -2.27 3.29
N ARG A 88 14.37 -2.53 4.50
CA ARG A 88 14.84 -3.86 4.90
C ARG A 88 13.90 -4.40 5.96
N ASN A 89 12.77 -4.90 5.52
CA ASN A 89 11.81 -5.51 6.40
C ASN A 89 12.20 -6.97 6.67
N ARG A 90 11.93 -7.43 7.89
CA ARG A 90 12.15 -8.81 8.33
C ARG A 90 10.85 -9.58 8.48
N VAL A 91 9.73 -8.93 8.20
CA VAL A 91 8.38 -9.50 8.24
C VAL A 91 7.78 -9.44 6.85
N ALA A 92 7.22 -10.54 6.39
CA ALA A 92 6.40 -10.60 5.18
C ALA A 92 4.93 -10.86 5.54
N ILE A 93 4.01 -10.25 4.80
CA ILE A 93 2.60 -10.57 4.81
C ILE A 93 2.27 -11.23 3.48
N LEU A 94 1.75 -12.45 3.51
CA LEU A 94 1.38 -13.18 2.31
C LEU A 94 0.05 -12.68 1.77
N HIS A 95 0.02 -12.14 0.55
CA HIS A 95 -1.20 -11.79 -0.16
C HIS A 95 -1.58 -12.88 -1.16
N SER A 96 -2.84 -13.33 -1.11
CA SER A 96 -3.40 -14.30 -2.04
C SER A 96 -4.66 -13.74 -2.70
N ALA A 97 -4.58 -13.47 -4.01
CA ALA A 97 -5.72 -13.01 -4.79
C ALA A 97 -6.83 -14.08 -4.84
N ASP A 98 -6.47 -15.35 -5.00
CA ASP A 98 -7.42 -16.46 -5.05
C ASP A 98 -8.16 -16.63 -3.72
N SER A 99 -7.46 -16.51 -2.60
CA SER A 99 -8.10 -16.54 -1.28
C SER A 99 -9.02 -15.33 -1.06
N HIS A 100 -8.61 -14.15 -1.53
CA HIS A 100 -9.47 -12.97 -1.51
C HIS A 100 -10.77 -13.20 -2.29
N PHE A 101 -10.68 -13.67 -3.54
CA PHE A 101 -11.87 -13.91 -4.36
C PHE A 101 -12.68 -15.09 -3.84
N GLY A 102 -12.04 -16.17 -3.42
CA GLY A 102 -12.73 -17.32 -2.82
C GLY A 102 -13.53 -16.93 -1.58
N LEU A 103 -13.00 -16.08 -0.73
CA LEU A 103 -13.69 -15.57 0.47
C LEU A 103 -14.73 -14.49 0.18
N GLN A 104 -14.73 -13.86 -0.99
CA GLN A 104 -15.87 -13.05 -1.44
C GLN A 104 -17.07 -13.92 -1.77
N PHE A 105 -16.83 -15.10 -2.35
CA PHE A 105 -17.88 -16.06 -2.69
C PHE A 105 -18.37 -16.82 -1.44
N MET A 106 -17.46 -17.23 -0.55
CA MET A 106 -17.75 -17.93 0.71
C MET A 106 -17.23 -17.14 1.92
N PRO A 107 -17.90 -16.04 2.30
CA PRO A 107 -17.40 -15.12 3.32
C PRO A 107 -17.24 -15.79 4.69
N ILE A 108 -16.30 -15.29 5.47
CA ILE A 108 -16.04 -15.76 6.84
C ILE A 108 -17.21 -15.38 7.76
N ALA A 109 -17.66 -14.14 7.67
CA ALA A 109 -18.80 -13.57 8.39
C ALA A 109 -19.22 -12.25 7.73
N ASP A 110 -20.40 -11.76 8.11
CA ASP A 110 -20.83 -10.43 7.70
C ASP A 110 -19.80 -9.37 8.12
N ARG A 111 -19.44 -8.50 7.17
CA ARG A 111 -18.48 -7.40 7.37
C ARG A 111 -17.04 -7.82 7.68
N VAL A 112 -16.71 -9.09 7.56
CA VAL A 112 -15.34 -9.60 7.70
C VAL A 112 -14.86 -10.11 6.36
N SER A 113 -14.02 -9.34 5.71
CA SER A 113 -13.42 -9.71 4.43
C SER A 113 -11.95 -10.07 4.58
N TYR A 114 -11.40 -10.75 3.58
CA TYR A 114 -9.96 -11.02 3.47
C TYR A 114 -9.13 -9.75 3.67
N LEU A 115 -9.44 -8.68 2.92
CA LEU A 115 -8.71 -7.41 3.00
C LEU A 115 -8.84 -6.72 4.36
N THR A 116 -9.99 -6.88 5.03
CA THR A 116 -10.15 -6.33 6.39
C THR A 116 -9.20 -7.00 7.38
N ILE A 117 -9.04 -8.33 7.29
CA ILE A 117 -8.12 -9.07 8.17
C ILE A 117 -6.68 -8.71 7.85
N GLU A 118 -6.31 -8.70 6.57
CA GLU A 118 -4.97 -8.32 6.10
C GLU A 118 -4.59 -6.91 6.57
N ASP A 119 -5.49 -5.94 6.42
CA ASP A 119 -5.31 -4.56 6.89
C ASP A 119 -5.13 -4.49 8.42
N GLN A 120 -5.90 -5.27 9.18
CA GLN A 120 -5.74 -5.33 10.64
C GLN A 120 -4.39 -5.92 11.05
N LEU A 121 -3.92 -6.96 10.38
CA LEU A 121 -2.60 -7.55 10.63
C LEU A 121 -1.48 -6.54 10.32
N HIS A 122 -1.56 -5.87 9.17
CA HIS A 122 -0.63 -4.81 8.81
C HIS A 122 -0.65 -3.65 9.82
N LYS A 123 -1.84 -3.18 10.22
CA LYS A 123 -2.00 -2.13 11.24
C LYS A 123 -1.43 -2.53 12.60
N ALA A 124 -1.54 -3.79 12.98
CA ALA A 124 -0.95 -4.28 14.22
C ALA A 124 0.59 -4.17 14.18
N LEU A 125 1.22 -4.60 13.10
CA LEU A 125 2.66 -4.44 12.88
C LEU A 125 3.06 -2.96 12.86
N TYR A 126 2.33 -2.13 12.12
CA TYR A 126 2.58 -0.69 12.05
C TYR A 126 2.57 -0.02 13.43
N ARG A 127 1.59 -0.37 14.30
CA ARG A 127 1.52 0.16 15.68
C ARG A 127 2.68 -0.28 16.56
N LEU A 128 3.34 -1.37 16.21
CA LEU A 128 4.55 -1.86 16.86
C LEU A 128 5.83 -1.27 16.26
N ASN A 129 5.72 -0.37 15.28
CA ASN A 129 6.83 0.15 14.47
C ASN A 129 7.62 -0.97 13.76
N VAL A 130 6.93 -2.03 13.34
CA VAL A 130 7.50 -3.13 12.56
C VAL A 130 7.08 -2.94 11.10
N GLY A 131 8.07 -2.73 10.23
CA GLY A 131 7.88 -2.71 8.78
C GLY A 131 7.62 -4.12 8.26
N ALA A 132 6.73 -4.23 7.27
CA ALA A 132 6.44 -5.50 6.61
C ALA A 132 6.32 -5.29 5.10
N ASP A 133 6.78 -6.27 4.33
CA ASP A 133 6.57 -6.34 2.90
C ASP A 133 5.38 -7.22 2.58
N PHE A 134 4.66 -6.90 1.52
CA PHE A 134 3.68 -7.82 0.96
C PHE A 134 4.36 -8.72 -0.07
N VAL A 135 4.19 -10.04 0.08
CA VAL A 135 4.65 -11.05 -0.87
C VAL A 135 3.43 -11.75 -1.47
N PHE A 136 3.41 -11.87 -2.79
CA PHE A 136 2.28 -12.48 -3.49
C PHE A 136 2.43 -14.01 -3.56
N ALA A 137 1.32 -14.71 -3.37
CA ALA A 137 1.30 -16.18 -3.28
C ALA A 137 1.89 -16.86 -4.52
N GLU A 138 1.68 -16.26 -5.70
CA GLU A 138 2.12 -16.78 -6.99
C GLU A 138 3.66 -16.84 -7.10
N GLU A 139 4.33 -15.81 -6.59
CA GLU A 139 5.79 -15.64 -6.69
C GLU A 139 6.48 -15.66 -5.32
N ALA A 140 5.83 -16.21 -4.30
CA ALA A 140 6.30 -16.10 -2.92
C ALA A 140 7.71 -16.63 -2.74
N ASP A 141 8.64 -15.71 -2.49
CA ASP A 141 9.97 -15.98 -1.97
C ASP A 141 10.05 -15.43 -0.55
N PHE A 142 10.39 -16.29 0.40
CA PHE A 142 10.49 -15.94 1.81
C PHE A 142 11.93 -15.73 2.28
N ALA A 143 12.89 -15.75 1.35
CA ALA A 143 14.29 -15.54 1.67
C ALA A 143 14.52 -14.15 2.28
N GLY A 144 15.25 -14.10 3.39
CA GLY A 144 15.56 -12.85 4.08
C GLY A 144 14.55 -12.37 5.10
N TYR A 145 13.38 -13.00 5.20
CA TYR A 145 12.41 -12.73 6.27
C TYR A 145 12.63 -13.65 7.48
N ASP A 146 12.25 -13.19 8.65
CA ASP A 146 12.21 -13.97 9.88
C ASP A 146 10.80 -14.44 10.21
N VAL A 147 9.81 -13.63 9.84
CA VAL A 147 8.40 -13.85 10.17
C VAL A 147 7.55 -13.76 8.91
N LEU A 148 6.73 -14.75 8.71
CA LEU A 148 5.69 -14.78 7.68
C LEU A 148 4.32 -14.72 8.35
N VAL A 149 3.58 -13.65 8.07
CA VAL A 149 2.18 -13.48 8.48
C VAL A 149 1.30 -13.93 7.32
N VAL A 150 0.46 -14.92 7.58
CA VAL A 150 -0.44 -15.51 6.58
C VAL A 150 -1.88 -15.14 6.94
N PRO A 151 -2.48 -14.14 6.27
CA PRO A 151 -3.92 -13.89 6.31
C PRO A 151 -4.69 -15.15 5.89
N PRO A 152 -6.04 -15.17 5.93
CA PRO A 152 -6.78 -16.39 5.62
C PRO A 152 -6.42 -16.97 4.24
N LEU A 153 -5.48 -17.88 4.19
CA LEU A 153 -5.04 -18.55 2.97
C LEU A 153 -6.05 -19.65 2.62
N TYR A 154 -7.25 -19.22 2.23
CA TYR A 154 -8.41 -20.08 1.98
C TYR A 154 -8.18 -21.02 0.81
N VAL A 155 -7.63 -20.49 -0.30
CA VAL A 155 -7.18 -21.24 -1.47
C VAL A 155 -5.67 -21.30 -1.47
N ALA A 156 -5.10 -22.48 -1.57
CA ALA A 156 -3.65 -22.65 -1.62
C ALA A 156 -3.24 -23.86 -2.43
N SER A 157 -2.27 -23.69 -3.32
CA SER A 157 -1.64 -24.83 -3.98
C SER A 157 -0.74 -25.62 -3.01
N ASP A 158 -0.58 -26.91 -3.28
CA ASP A 158 0.35 -27.76 -2.51
C ASP A 158 1.78 -27.20 -2.54
N ALA A 159 2.19 -26.62 -3.67
CA ALA A 159 3.50 -26.00 -3.81
C ALA A 159 3.70 -24.81 -2.88
N LEU A 160 2.67 -23.96 -2.71
CA LEU A 160 2.73 -22.85 -1.76
C LEU A 160 2.77 -23.33 -0.31
N LEU A 161 1.95 -24.31 0.04
CA LEU A 161 1.94 -24.90 1.38
C LEU A 161 3.30 -25.52 1.73
N GLU A 162 3.94 -26.20 0.78
CA GLU A 162 5.29 -26.78 0.97
C GLU A 162 6.35 -25.68 1.14
N ARG A 163 6.27 -24.56 0.41
CA ARG A 163 7.19 -23.41 0.61
C ARG A 163 7.03 -22.81 2.00
N ILE A 164 5.78 -22.64 2.49
CA ILE A 164 5.52 -22.14 3.85
C ILE A 164 6.08 -23.12 4.89
N ALA A 165 5.86 -24.41 4.70
CA ALA A 165 6.38 -25.43 5.59
C ALA A 165 7.92 -25.51 5.57
N ALA A 166 8.55 -25.35 4.41
CA ALA A 166 10.00 -25.29 4.27
C ALA A 166 10.58 -24.06 4.97
N PHE A 167 9.94 -22.90 4.85
CA PHE A 167 10.33 -21.70 5.59
C PHE A 167 10.29 -21.92 7.10
N ALA A 168 9.23 -22.54 7.63
CA ALA A 168 9.14 -22.86 9.06
C ALA A 168 10.22 -23.86 9.48
N ARG A 169 10.47 -24.92 8.69
CA ARG A 169 11.54 -25.91 8.98
C ARG A 169 12.94 -25.30 8.97
N SER A 170 13.16 -24.24 8.19
CA SER A 170 14.44 -23.53 8.15
C SER A 170 14.65 -22.55 9.30
N GLY A 171 13.70 -22.45 10.24
CA GLY A 171 13.79 -21.58 11.42
C GLY A 171 12.98 -20.28 11.30
N GLY A 172 12.23 -20.08 10.23
CA GLY A 172 11.30 -18.96 10.09
C GLY A 172 10.07 -19.12 10.99
N HIS A 173 9.50 -18.02 11.41
CA HIS A 173 8.28 -18.00 12.22
C HIS A 173 7.07 -17.76 11.34
N VAL A 174 6.06 -18.62 11.42
CA VAL A 174 4.82 -18.49 10.64
C VAL A 174 3.65 -18.20 11.57
N LEU A 175 3.00 -17.05 11.35
CA LEU A 175 1.72 -16.73 11.95
C LEU A 175 0.61 -17.08 10.96
N LEU A 176 0.00 -18.24 11.10
CA LEU A 176 -1.09 -18.71 10.27
C LEU A 176 -2.42 -18.30 10.90
N THR A 177 -3.31 -17.68 10.10
CA THR A 177 -4.62 -17.26 10.59
C THR A 177 -5.72 -18.28 10.21
N LEU A 178 -6.96 -17.95 10.59
CA LEU A 178 -8.12 -18.80 10.36
C LEU A 178 -8.35 -19.14 8.87
N LYS A 179 -9.01 -20.27 8.61
CA LYS A 179 -9.36 -20.79 7.27
C LYS A 179 -8.18 -20.90 6.28
N SER A 180 -6.96 -21.06 6.77
CA SER A 180 -5.81 -21.31 5.91
C SER A 180 -5.71 -22.79 5.52
N GLY A 181 -5.36 -23.07 4.25
CA GLY A 181 -5.25 -24.43 3.71
C GLY A 181 -6.60 -25.15 3.64
N PHE A 182 -7.68 -24.45 3.33
CA PHE A 182 -9.03 -24.99 3.35
C PHE A 182 -9.41 -25.68 2.03
N THR A 183 -8.99 -25.12 0.92
CA THR A 183 -9.25 -25.69 -0.42
C THR A 183 -8.03 -25.55 -1.32
N ASN A 184 -7.97 -26.41 -2.33
CA ASN A 184 -6.97 -26.35 -3.38
C ASN A 184 -7.48 -25.49 -4.56
N GLU A 185 -6.61 -25.17 -5.51
CA GLU A 185 -6.93 -24.47 -6.77
C GLU A 185 -7.85 -25.28 -7.66
#